data_6c5bccd8239ff272ca1ed36615d777e8
#
_entry.id   6c5bccd8239ff272ca1ed36615d777e8
#
_cell.length_a   1.000
_cell.length_b   1.000
_cell.length_c   1.000
_cell.angle_alpha   90.00
_cell.angle_beta   90.00
_cell.angle_gamma   90.00
#
_symmetry.space_group_name_H-M   'P 1'
#
loop_
_entity.id
_entity.type
_entity.pdbx_description
1 polymer ?
#
loop_
_entity_poly.entity_id
_entity_poly.type
_entity_poly.pdbx_seq_one_letter_code
_entity_poly.pdbx_strand_id
1 'polypeptide(L)'
;MRTAIALAALCLFAAACERAPESDAAFGARVKAWMMAHPDDLRAALENMQTKTGAEDAKAEAASIQQAQAALPRLRAALERDPRDFAANPSGKVTVTEFYDYRCPHCINIASKVVGLIRARPDVRFVFKEMPIFGPVSEHAARAALAAKAEGKDYVGLYAAMMAARPLDDAEIDRLAAARGVSLPAIDAPAAIARDDAQIVQTEKLAEQLSIDGTPGFIVGDTIIHGEDFDQLVAAIDKAKAKA
;
A
#
# COMPACT_ATOMS: atom_id res chain seq x y z
N MET A 1 102.75 -2.63 -13.45
CA MET A 1 101.80 -3.31 -14.29
C MET A 1 100.64 -3.83 -13.52
N ARG A 2 99.59 -3.02 -13.44
CA ARG A 2 98.36 -3.38 -12.71
C ARG A 2 97.20 -2.70 -13.50
N THR A 3 96.51 -3.51 -14.24
CA THR A 3 95.31 -3.12 -15.02
C THR A 3 94.10 -3.01 -14.06
N ALA A 4 93.57 -1.82 -13.91
CA ALA A 4 92.34 -1.58 -13.20
C ALA A 4 91.14 -1.73 -14.21
N ILE A 5 90.28 -2.69 -13.96
CA ILE A 5 89.04 -2.89 -14.66
C ILE A 5 87.97 -2.07 -13.96
N ALA A 6 87.43 -1.03 -14.60
CA ALA A 6 86.35 -0.26 -14.10
C ALA A 6 85.00 -0.96 -14.53
N LEU A 7 84.23 -1.48 -13.56
CA LEU A 7 82.87 -1.96 -13.73
C LEU A 7 81.92 -0.76 -13.72
N ALA A 8 81.33 -0.42 -14.85
CA ALA A 8 80.21 0.52 -14.90
C ALA A 8 78.93 -0.21 -14.55
N ALA A 9 78.40 0.04 -13.38
CA ALA A 9 77.10 -0.43 -12.96
C ALA A 9 76.02 0.45 -13.57
N LEU A 10 75.33 -0.11 -14.58
CA LEU A 10 74.14 0.51 -15.21
C LEU A 10 72.91 0.31 -14.32
N CYS A 11 72.60 1.30 -13.50
CA CYS A 11 71.34 1.33 -12.74
C CYS A 11 70.16 1.62 -13.70
N LEU A 12 69.48 0.61 -14.13
CA LEU A 12 68.15 0.74 -14.76
C LEU A 12 67.13 1.12 -13.65
N PHE A 13 66.84 2.40 -13.50
CA PHE A 13 65.66 2.85 -12.77
C PHE A 13 64.43 2.48 -13.59
N ALA A 14 63.78 1.37 -13.26
CA ALA A 14 62.42 1.12 -13.64
C ALA A 14 61.53 2.15 -12.92
N ALA A 15 61.24 3.25 -13.57
CA ALA A 15 60.21 4.17 -13.13
C ALA A 15 58.86 3.42 -13.26
N ALA A 16 58.46 2.75 -12.18
CA ALA A 16 57.07 2.34 -12.01
C ALA A 16 56.24 3.62 -11.98
N CYS A 17 55.55 3.94 -13.06
CA CYS A 17 54.50 4.95 -13.08
C CYS A 17 53.39 4.47 -12.16
N GLU A 18 53.53 4.73 -10.85
CA GLU A 18 52.35 4.76 -9.99
C GLU A 18 51.44 5.89 -10.49
N ARG A 19 50.40 5.50 -11.23
CA ARG A 19 49.35 6.47 -11.51
C ARG A 19 48.77 6.90 -10.17
N ALA A 20 48.85 8.20 -9.86
CA ALA A 20 48.14 8.77 -8.74
C ALA A 20 46.66 8.35 -8.83
N PRO A 21 46.03 8.02 -7.71
CA PRO A 21 44.62 7.67 -7.71
C PRO A 21 43.79 8.80 -8.39
N GLU A 22 43.03 8.40 -9.38
CA GLU A 22 42.17 9.34 -10.11
C GLU A 22 41.18 9.96 -9.12
N SER A 23 40.99 11.30 -9.18
CA SER A 23 39.98 11.93 -8.35
C SER A 23 38.56 11.52 -8.83
N ASP A 24 37.59 11.45 -7.90
CA ASP A 24 36.18 11.14 -8.20
C ASP A 24 35.60 12.06 -9.30
N ALA A 25 36.03 13.32 -9.33
CA ALA A 25 35.62 14.28 -10.36
C ALA A 25 36.17 13.91 -11.76
N ALA A 26 37.43 13.48 -11.83
CA ALA A 26 38.03 13.04 -13.11
C ALA A 26 37.41 11.74 -13.61
N PHE A 27 37.16 10.78 -12.69
CA PHE A 27 36.45 9.54 -12.98
C PHE A 27 35.03 9.83 -13.50
N GLY A 28 34.26 10.66 -12.79
CA GLY A 28 32.91 11.05 -13.19
C GLY A 28 32.85 11.72 -14.56
N ALA A 29 33.83 12.59 -14.85
CA ALA A 29 33.94 13.23 -16.18
C ALA A 29 34.19 12.20 -17.31
N ARG A 30 35.04 11.21 -17.07
CA ARG A 30 35.31 10.13 -18.02
C ARG A 30 34.07 9.24 -18.25
N VAL A 31 33.39 8.85 -17.17
CA VAL A 31 32.15 8.06 -17.26
C VAL A 31 31.12 8.82 -18.07
N LYS A 32 30.91 10.12 -17.79
CA LYS A 32 29.99 10.96 -18.55
C LYS A 32 30.38 11.03 -20.03
N ALA A 33 31.65 11.26 -20.34
CA ALA A 33 32.14 11.33 -21.73
C ALA A 33 31.95 9.99 -22.45
N TRP A 34 32.21 8.87 -21.79
CA TRP A 34 31.99 7.56 -22.34
C TRP A 34 30.49 7.31 -22.64
N MET A 35 29.62 7.60 -21.68
CA MET A 35 28.15 7.46 -21.85
C MET A 35 27.62 8.28 -23.03
N MET A 36 28.13 9.50 -23.20
CA MET A 36 27.75 10.37 -24.32
C MET A 36 28.29 9.89 -25.67
N ALA A 37 29.42 9.20 -25.68
CA ALA A 37 30.03 8.63 -26.90
C ALA A 37 29.43 7.27 -27.31
N HIS A 38 28.75 6.57 -26.37
CA HIS A 38 28.23 5.23 -26.54
C HIS A 38 26.75 5.13 -26.19
N PRO A 39 25.85 5.90 -26.84
CA PRO A 39 24.42 5.94 -26.52
C PRO A 39 23.71 4.59 -26.73
N ASP A 40 24.17 3.79 -27.69
CA ASP A 40 23.55 2.50 -27.97
C ASP A 40 23.90 1.44 -26.90
N ASP A 41 25.15 1.45 -26.41
CA ASP A 41 25.58 0.58 -25.32
C ASP A 41 24.81 0.93 -24.02
N LEU A 42 24.62 2.23 -23.78
CA LEU A 42 23.84 2.70 -22.63
C LEU A 42 22.38 2.27 -22.74
N ARG A 43 21.77 2.40 -23.93
CA ARG A 43 20.40 1.94 -24.17
C ARG A 43 20.27 0.43 -23.93
N ALA A 44 21.18 -0.37 -24.50
CA ALA A 44 21.19 -1.82 -24.32
C ALA A 44 21.38 -2.22 -22.84
N ALA A 45 22.23 -1.49 -22.11
CA ALA A 45 22.40 -1.72 -20.66
C ALA A 45 21.14 -1.40 -19.87
N LEU A 46 20.45 -0.29 -20.17
CA LEU A 46 19.19 0.09 -19.54
C LEU A 46 18.06 -0.90 -19.83
N GLU A 47 17.93 -1.33 -21.10
CA GLU A 47 16.95 -2.36 -21.50
C GLU A 47 17.20 -3.69 -20.78
N ASN A 48 18.45 -4.09 -20.65
CA ASN A 48 18.82 -5.32 -19.93
C ASN A 48 18.53 -5.22 -18.42
N MET A 49 18.82 -4.05 -17.81
CA MET A 49 18.46 -3.78 -16.43
C MET A 49 16.95 -3.83 -16.23
N GLN A 50 16.18 -3.14 -17.08
CA GLN A 50 14.71 -3.13 -17.01
C GLN A 50 14.13 -4.55 -17.16
N THR A 51 14.66 -5.35 -18.10
CA THR A 51 14.21 -6.73 -18.30
C THR A 51 14.49 -7.60 -17.08
N LYS A 52 15.68 -7.49 -16.49
CA LYS A 52 16.07 -8.26 -15.30
C LYS A 52 15.25 -7.83 -14.09
N THR A 53 15.17 -6.53 -13.82
CA THR A 53 14.39 -5.98 -12.70
C THR A 53 12.92 -6.37 -12.85
N GLY A 54 12.33 -6.20 -14.05
CA GLY A 54 10.95 -6.57 -14.30
C GLY A 54 10.67 -8.07 -14.09
N ALA A 55 11.60 -8.95 -14.42
CA ALA A 55 11.47 -10.39 -14.19
C ALA A 55 11.58 -10.75 -12.69
N GLU A 56 12.47 -10.08 -11.97
CA GLU A 56 12.64 -10.25 -10.53
C GLU A 56 11.41 -9.69 -9.77
N ASP A 57 10.92 -8.53 -10.15
CA ASP A 57 9.72 -7.89 -9.58
C ASP A 57 8.48 -8.76 -9.82
N ALA A 58 8.27 -9.26 -11.04
CA ALA A 58 7.16 -10.16 -11.35
C ALA A 58 7.21 -11.47 -10.55
N LYS A 59 8.41 -12.01 -10.31
CA LYS A 59 8.61 -13.20 -9.47
C LYS A 59 8.31 -12.89 -7.99
N ALA A 60 8.76 -11.75 -7.50
CA ALA A 60 8.50 -11.30 -6.12
C ALA A 60 7.00 -11.06 -5.91
N GLU A 61 6.34 -10.40 -6.86
CA GLU A 61 4.89 -10.18 -6.84
C GLU A 61 4.10 -11.50 -6.85
N ALA A 62 4.46 -12.44 -7.73
CA ALA A 62 3.82 -13.75 -7.77
C ALA A 62 3.99 -14.53 -6.45
N ALA A 63 5.17 -14.45 -5.82
CA ALA A 63 5.43 -15.07 -4.53
C ALA A 63 4.61 -14.40 -3.42
N SER A 64 4.50 -13.09 -3.42
CA SER A 64 3.69 -12.29 -2.49
C SER A 64 2.20 -12.64 -2.59
N ILE A 65 1.65 -12.70 -3.80
CA ILE A 65 0.26 -13.14 -4.04
C ILE A 65 0.03 -14.57 -3.53
N GLN A 66 0.94 -15.49 -3.79
CA GLN A 66 0.83 -16.86 -3.30
C GLN A 66 0.87 -16.93 -1.78
N GLN A 67 1.73 -16.15 -1.14
CA GLN A 67 1.84 -16.07 0.31
C GLN A 67 0.56 -15.47 0.92
N ALA A 68 0.03 -14.40 0.33
CA ALA A 68 -1.22 -13.77 0.74
C ALA A 68 -2.40 -14.74 0.67
N GLN A 69 -2.53 -15.47 -0.45
CA GLN A 69 -3.57 -16.48 -0.61
C GLN A 69 -3.44 -17.62 0.41
N ALA A 70 -2.23 -18.08 0.69
CA ALA A 70 -1.99 -19.10 1.72
C ALA A 70 -2.29 -18.59 3.15
N ALA A 71 -2.23 -17.29 3.38
CA ALA A 71 -2.55 -16.66 4.66
C ALA A 71 -4.07 -16.51 4.91
N LEU A 72 -4.90 -16.38 3.87
CA LEU A 72 -6.33 -16.11 3.97
C LEU A 72 -7.08 -17.03 4.95
N PRO A 73 -6.92 -18.37 4.95
CA PRO A 73 -7.68 -19.23 5.86
C PRO A 73 -7.43 -18.92 7.35
N ARG A 74 -6.18 -18.62 7.73
CA ARG A 74 -5.81 -18.29 9.12
C ARG A 74 -6.26 -16.89 9.53
N LEU A 75 -6.40 -15.97 8.57
CA LEU A 75 -6.77 -14.57 8.79
C LEU A 75 -8.28 -14.32 8.67
N ARG A 76 -9.05 -15.30 8.22
CA ARG A 76 -10.48 -15.15 7.91
C ARG A 76 -11.29 -14.58 9.07
N ALA A 77 -11.04 -15.04 10.29
CA ALA A 77 -11.74 -14.51 11.47
C ALA A 77 -11.45 -13.02 11.69
N ALA A 78 -10.20 -12.60 11.52
CA ALA A 78 -9.80 -11.21 11.64
C ALA A 78 -10.33 -10.35 10.49
N LEU A 79 -10.46 -10.91 9.29
CA LEU A 79 -11.01 -10.23 8.12
C LEU A 79 -12.52 -10.03 8.22
N GLU A 80 -13.24 -11.05 8.65
CA GLU A 80 -14.68 -11.10 8.46
C GLU A 80 -15.48 -10.96 9.78
N ARG A 81 -14.86 -11.24 10.93
CA ARG A 81 -15.58 -11.43 12.20
C ARG A 81 -15.01 -10.65 13.38
N ASP A 82 -14.09 -9.73 13.14
CA ASP A 82 -13.58 -8.86 14.20
C ASP A 82 -14.76 -7.98 14.72
N PRO A 83 -15.13 -8.06 15.99
CA PRO A 83 -16.26 -7.31 16.53
C PRO A 83 -16.01 -5.79 16.58
N ARG A 84 -14.77 -5.37 16.41
CA ARG A 84 -14.40 -3.94 16.36
C ARG A 84 -14.76 -3.31 15.03
N ASP A 85 -14.82 -4.08 13.96
CA ASP A 85 -15.15 -3.58 12.63
C ASP A 85 -16.66 -3.30 12.49
N PHE A 86 -16.97 -2.36 11.63
CA PHE A 86 -18.35 -2.21 11.19
C PHE A 86 -18.65 -3.23 10.08
N ALA A 87 -19.86 -3.78 10.12
CA ALA A 87 -20.34 -4.66 9.07
C ALA A 87 -21.77 -4.25 8.65
N ALA A 88 -21.92 -3.85 7.40
CA ALA A 88 -23.24 -3.73 6.79
C ALA A 88 -23.77 -5.12 6.40
N ASN A 89 -25.09 -5.29 6.43
CA ASN A 89 -25.76 -6.57 6.14
C ASN A 89 -25.17 -7.74 6.95
N PRO A 90 -25.16 -7.69 8.29
CA PRO A 90 -24.40 -8.61 9.14
C PRO A 90 -24.80 -10.08 8.99
N SER A 91 -26.00 -10.36 8.45
CA SER A 91 -26.51 -11.71 8.20
C SER A 91 -26.17 -12.24 6.79
N GLY A 92 -25.49 -11.47 5.97
CA GLY A 92 -25.05 -11.88 4.63
C GLY A 92 -24.16 -13.11 4.67
N LYS A 93 -24.37 -14.04 3.72
CA LYS A 93 -23.66 -15.32 3.65
C LYS A 93 -22.27 -15.20 3.03
N VAL A 94 -22.11 -14.29 2.07
CA VAL A 94 -20.83 -13.96 1.45
C VAL A 94 -20.32 -12.69 2.10
N THR A 95 -19.04 -12.65 2.46
CA THR A 95 -18.41 -11.46 3.03
C THR A 95 -17.50 -10.81 2.00
N VAL A 96 -17.65 -9.49 1.86
CA VAL A 96 -16.71 -8.57 1.23
C VAL A 96 -16.01 -7.82 2.36
N THR A 97 -14.70 -7.84 2.40
CA THR A 97 -13.89 -7.00 3.29
C THR A 97 -13.21 -5.93 2.45
N GLU A 98 -13.41 -4.66 2.79
CA GLU A 98 -12.84 -3.49 2.11
C GLU A 98 -11.80 -2.84 3.02
N PHE A 99 -10.57 -2.68 2.52
CA PHE A 99 -9.52 -1.83 3.09
C PHE A 99 -9.54 -0.50 2.34
N TYR A 100 -9.66 0.62 3.05
CA TYR A 100 -9.90 1.90 2.38
C TYR A 100 -9.43 3.11 3.20
N ASP A 101 -9.31 4.24 2.49
CA ASP A 101 -8.97 5.56 3.03
C ASP A 101 -9.90 6.63 2.44
N TYR A 102 -10.39 7.53 3.25
CA TYR A 102 -11.33 8.58 2.84
C TYR A 102 -10.73 9.64 1.91
N ARG A 103 -9.41 9.76 1.85
CA ARG A 103 -8.71 10.70 0.98
C ARG A 103 -8.09 10.02 -0.24
N CYS A 104 -8.15 8.70 -0.33
CA CYS A 104 -7.67 7.97 -1.49
C CYS A 104 -8.59 8.25 -2.71
N PRO A 105 -8.05 8.77 -3.83
CA PRO A 105 -8.86 9.05 -5.03
C PRO A 105 -9.60 7.83 -5.56
N HIS A 106 -8.96 6.66 -5.53
CA HIS A 106 -9.55 5.40 -5.99
C HIS A 106 -10.70 4.93 -5.09
N CYS A 107 -10.57 5.08 -3.76
CA CYS A 107 -11.66 4.79 -2.83
C CYS A 107 -12.85 5.71 -3.07
N ILE A 108 -12.58 6.99 -3.26
CA ILE A 108 -13.61 8.01 -3.58
C ILE A 108 -14.38 7.64 -4.85
N ASN A 109 -13.69 7.21 -5.90
CA ASN A 109 -14.29 6.86 -7.18
C ASN A 109 -15.24 5.64 -7.07
N ILE A 110 -14.89 4.65 -6.25
CA ILE A 110 -15.69 3.42 -6.12
C ILE A 110 -16.76 3.49 -5.01
N ALA A 111 -16.64 4.40 -4.05
CA ALA A 111 -17.48 4.45 -2.84
C ALA A 111 -18.99 4.43 -3.11
N SER A 112 -19.47 5.20 -4.09
CA SER A 112 -20.88 5.24 -4.44
C SER A 112 -21.39 3.89 -4.98
N LYS A 113 -20.57 3.15 -5.70
CA LYS A 113 -20.84 1.81 -6.21
C LYS A 113 -20.86 0.78 -5.08
N VAL A 114 -19.94 0.87 -4.10
CA VAL A 114 -19.92 0.04 -2.90
C VAL A 114 -21.20 0.25 -2.09
N VAL A 115 -21.58 1.50 -1.83
CA VAL A 115 -22.86 1.82 -1.14
C VAL A 115 -24.07 1.30 -1.94
N GLY A 116 -24.03 1.36 -3.26
CA GLY A 116 -25.03 0.77 -4.14
C GLY A 116 -25.14 -0.76 -3.99
N LEU A 117 -23.99 -1.46 -3.92
CA LEU A 117 -23.95 -2.91 -3.68
C LEU A 117 -24.52 -3.29 -2.32
N ILE A 118 -24.17 -2.56 -1.25
CA ILE A 118 -24.70 -2.81 0.10
C ILE A 118 -26.22 -2.79 0.10
N ARG A 119 -26.84 -1.85 -0.62
CA ARG A 119 -28.29 -1.73 -0.74
C ARG A 119 -28.92 -2.79 -1.64
N ALA A 120 -28.27 -3.09 -2.76
CA ALA A 120 -28.76 -4.04 -3.76
C ALA A 120 -28.58 -5.52 -3.39
N ARG A 121 -27.62 -5.81 -2.49
CA ARG A 121 -27.22 -7.17 -2.12
C ARG A 121 -27.31 -7.37 -0.60
N PRO A 122 -28.50 -7.44 0.01
CA PRO A 122 -28.67 -7.65 1.46
C PRO A 122 -28.18 -9.03 1.93
N ASP A 123 -27.96 -9.96 1.02
CA ASP A 123 -27.38 -11.27 1.21
C ASP A 123 -25.83 -11.28 1.24
N VAL A 124 -25.20 -10.12 0.99
CA VAL A 124 -23.74 -9.91 1.05
C VAL A 124 -23.40 -9.03 2.26
N ARG A 125 -22.54 -9.53 3.11
CA ARG A 125 -21.98 -8.81 4.26
C ARG A 125 -20.80 -7.96 3.80
N PHE A 126 -20.76 -6.69 4.17
CA PHE A 126 -19.64 -5.79 3.88
C PHE A 126 -18.96 -5.41 5.19
N VAL A 127 -17.69 -5.77 5.34
CA VAL A 127 -16.82 -5.42 6.48
C VAL A 127 -15.89 -4.31 6.06
N PHE A 128 -15.78 -3.27 6.89
CA PHE A 128 -15.00 -2.08 6.64
C PHE A 128 -13.73 -2.07 7.49
N LYS A 129 -12.58 -1.93 6.85
CA LYS A 129 -11.24 -1.89 7.45
C LYS A 129 -10.61 -0.52 7.21
N GLU A 130 -10.63 0.31 8.26
CA GLU A 130 -10.00 1.63 8.23
C GLU A 130 -8.48 1.50 8.02
N MET A 131 -7.98 2.01 6.89
CA MET A 131 -6.56 1.99 6.52
C MET A 131 -6.10 3.38 6.07
N PRO A 132 -5.93 4.33 7.02
CA PRO A 132 -5.66 5.73 6.73
C PRO A 132 -4.19 5.95 6.34
N ILE A 133 -3.87 5.83 5.06
CA ILE A 133 -2.50 5.95 4.52
C ILE A 133 -2.18 7.35 3.97
N PHE A 134 -3.15 8.28 3.93
CA PHE A 134 -2.98 9.64 3.41
C PHE A 134 -2.85 10.71 4.51
N GLY A 135 -2.33 10.33 5.67
CA GLY A 135 -1.91 11.23 6.75
C GLY A 135 -3.01 11.67 7.72
N PRO A 136 -2.76 12.69 8.55
CA PRO A 136 -3.55 12.99 9.75
C PRO A 136 -5.05 13.18 9.53
N VAL A 137 -5.46 13.81 8.43
CA VAL A 137 -6.89 13.97 8.10
C VAL A 137 -7.57 12.64 7.82
N SER A 138 -6.85 11.69 7.18
CA SER A 138 -7.35 10.33 6.97
C SER A 138 -7.50 9.57 8.29
N GLU A 139 -6.56 9.74 9.20
CA GLU A 139 -6.62 9.16 10.55
C GLU A 139 -7.82 9.73 11.35
N HIS A 140 -8.06 11.04 11.26
CA HIS A 140 -9.21 11.67 11.92
C HIS A 140 -10.53 11.14 11.33
N ALA A 141 -10.63 11.00 10.00
CA ALA A 141 -11.80 10.42 9.35
C ALA A 141 -12.04 8.96 9.75
N ALA A 142 -10.98 8.15 9.83
CA ALA A 142 -11.07 6.77 10.31
C ALA A 142 -11.58 6.71 11.76
N ARG A 143 -11.05 7.55 12.67
CA ARG A 143 -11.54 7.64 14.05
C ARG A 143 -13.00 8.06 14.12
N ALA A 144 -13.44 9.00 13.29
CA ALA A 144 -14.85 9.41 13.22
C ALA A 144 -15.78 8.25 12.81
N ALA A 145 -15.35 7.43 11.85
CA ALA A 145 -16.10 6.25 11.45
C ALA A 145 -16.11 5.16 12.54
N LEU A 146 -14.99 4.91 13.20
CA LEU A 146 -14.92 3.98 14.33
C LEU A 146 -15.76 4.45 15.52
N ALA A 147 -15.81 5.76 15.80
CA ALA A 147 -16.69 6.35 16.78
C ALA A 147 -18.17 6.15 16.41
N ALA A 148 -18.54 6.36 15.14
CA ALA A 148 -19.90 6.09 14.65
C ALA A 148 -20.29 4.63 14.88
N LYS A 149 -19.39 3.68 14.60
CA LYS A 149 -19.62 2.26 14.89
C LYS A 149 -19.77 2.01 16.40
N ALA A 150 -18.91 2.56 17.23
CA ALA A 150 -18.91 2.37 18.67
C ALA A 150 -20.20 2.90 19.32
N GLU A 151 -20.73 4.01 18.81
CA GLU A 151 -21.97 4.64 19.30
C GLU A 151 -23.24 4.13 18.59
N GLY A 152 -23.13 3.15 17.69
CA GLY A 152 -24.26 2.59 16.94
C GLY A 152 -24.94 3.59 16.00
N LYS A 153 -24.16 4.52 15.43
CA LYS A 153 -24.65 5.57 14.52
C LYS A 153 -24.63 5.09 13.06
N ASP A 154 -25.14 5.95 12.16
CA ASP A 154 -25.18 5.68 10.73
C ASP A 154 -23.79 5.70 10.09
N TYR A 155 -23.07 4.58 10.22
CA TYR A 155 -21.73 4.39 9.65
C TYR A 155 -21.73 4.51 8.13
N VAL A 156 -22.65 3.82 7.43
CA VAL A 156 -22.66 3.82 5.94
C VAL A 156 -22.98 5.21 5.39
N GLY A 157 -23.88 5.92 6.05
CA GLY A 157 -24.17 7.30 5.69
C GLY A 157 -23.00 8.24 5.96
N LEU A 158 -22.24 8.03 7.06
CA LEU A 158 -21.04 8.79 7.35
C LEU A 158 -19.92 8.49 6.33
N TYR A 159 -19.68 7.20 6.06
CA TYR A 159 -18.75 6.75 5.01
C TYR A 159 -19.07 7.44 3.67
N ALA A 160 -20.30 7.34 3.20
CA ALA A 160 -20.71 7.95 1.94
C ALA A 160 -20.52 9.48 1.91
N ALA A 161 -20.80 10.16 3.03
CA ALA A 161 -20.68 11.60 3.11
C ALA A 161 -19.21 12.06 3.13
N MET A 162 -18.34 11.40 3.90
CA MET A 162 -16.90 11.70 3.92
C MET A 162 -16.25 11.39 2.57
N MET A 163 -16.61 10.28 1.92
CA MET A 163 -16.14 9.96 0.57
C MET A 163 -16.59 10.97 -0.49
N ALA A 164 -17.71 11.66 -0.30
CA ALA A 164 -18.23 12.67 -1.22
C ALA A 164 -17.72 14.10 -0.92
N ALA A 165 -17.26 14.38 0.29
CA ALA A 165 -16.89 15.74 0.72
C ALA A 165 -15.66 16.28 -0.02
N ARG A 166 -15.74 17.55 -0.46
CA ARG A 166 -14.63 18.27 -1.11
C ARG A 166 -14.63 19.75 -0.70
N PRO A 167 -13.65 20.22 0.05
CA PRO A 167 -12.56 19.44 0.64
C PRO A 167 -13.05 18.53 1.78
N LEU A 168 -12.28 17.50 2.12
CA LEU A 168 -12.40 16.76 3.37
C LEU A 168 -11.25 17.22 4.28
N ASP A 169 -11.61 17.98 5.33
CA ASP A 169 -10.73 18.41 6.41
C ASP A 169 -11.34 18.07 7.76
N ASP A 170 -10.61 18.30 8.84
CA ASP A 170 -11.04 17.95 10.21
C ASP A 170 -12.39 18.59 10.57
N ALA A 171 -12.59 19.87 10.21
CA ALA A 171 -13.83 20.57 10.51
C ALA A 171 -15.04 19.97 9.75
N GLU A 172 -14.84 19.57 8.51
CA GLU A 172 -15.89 18.92 7.71
C GLU A 172 -16.18 17.51 8.24
N ILE A 173 -15.17 16.76 8.65
CA ILE A 173 -15.31 15.44 9.28
C ILE A 173 -16.17 15.58 10.55
N ASP A 174 -15.83 16.50 11.44
CA ASP A 174 -16.57 16.76 12.68
C ASP A 174 -18.02 17.16 12.41
N ARG A 175 -18.22 18.04 11.42
CA ARG A 175 -19.57 18.46 11.03
C ARG A 175 -20.41 17.30 10.50
N LEU A 176 -19.83 16.43 9.66
CA LEU A 176 -20.49 15.26 9.09
C LEU A 176 -20.81 14.21 10.15
N ALA A 177 -19.89 13.99 11.09
CA ALA A 177 -20.05 13.10 12.23
C ALA A 177 -21.14 13.58 13.17
N ALA A 178 -21.09 14.86 13.60
CA ALA A 178 -22.08 15.48 14.45
C ALA A 178 -23.49 15.48 13.84
N ALA A 179 -23.61 15.72 12.53
CA ALA A 179 -24.87 15.64 11.80
C ALA A 179 -25.52 14.24 11.83
N ARG A 180 -24.76 13.21 12.17
CA ARG A 180 -25.22 11.81 12.35
C ARG A 180 -25.28 11.39 13.83
N GLY A 181 -25.09 12.35 14.73
CA GLY A 181 -25.17 12.12 16.17
C GLY A 181 -23.96 11.40 16.76
N VAL A 182 -22.82 11.40 16.07
CA VAL A 182 -21.54 10.96 16.64
C VAL A 182 -21.02 12.07 17.56
N SER A 183 -20.62 11.72 18.77
CA SER A 183 -20.10 12.69 19.72
C SER A 183 -18.62 12.99 19.44
N LEU A 184 -18.22 14.28 19.49
CA LEU A 184 -16.81 14.66 19.31
C LEU A 184 -15.87 13.98 20.34
N PRO A 185 -16.23 13.86 21.63
CA PRO A 185 -15.39 13.09 22.57
C PRO A 185 -15.19 11.62 22.20
N ALA A 186 -16.10 11.01 21.43
CA ALA A 186 -15.88 9.64 20.94
C ALA A 186 -14.81 9.56 19.84
N ILE A 187 -14.49 10.71 19.22
CA ILE A 187 -13.43 10.83 18.19
C ILE A 187 -12.11 11.26 18.84
N ASP A 188 -12.14 12.30 19.71
CA ASP A 188 -10.95 13.05 20.12
C ASP A 188 -10.49 12.80 21.56
N ALA A 189 -11.29 12.09 22.38
CA ALA A 189 -10.84 11.77 23.73
C ALA A 189 -9.59 10.86 23.69
N PRO A 190 -8.57 11.09 24.55
CA PRO A 190 -7.33 10.31 24.50
C PRO A 190 -7.54 8.79 24.54
N ALA A 191 -8.53 8.31 25.28
CA ALA A 191 -8.86 6.89 25.36
C ALA A 191 -9.51 6.37 24.07
N ALA A 192 -10.29 7.19 23.36
CA ALA A 192 -10.88 6.86 22.07
C ALA A 192 -9.78 6.79 21.00
N ILE A 193 -8.91 7.80 20.93
CA ILE A 193 -7.76 7.83 20.03
C ILE A 193 -6.90 6.58 20.21
N ALA A 194 -6.49 6.26 21.44
CA ALA A 194 -5.64 5.11 21.72
C ALA A 194 -6.31 3.76 21.31
N ARG A 195 -7.62 3.64 21.49
CA ARG A 195 -8.40 2.46 21.08
C ARG A 195 -8.42 2.33 19.56
N ASP A 196 -8.71 3.42 18.86
CA ASP A 196 -8.93 3.42 17.43
C ASP A 196 -7.61 3.30 16.67
N ASP A 197 -6.55 3.97 17.12
CA ASP A 197 -5.20 3.82 16.59
C ASP A 197 -4.69 2.37 16.74
N ALA A 198 -4.98 1.73 17.87
CA ALA A 198 -4.65 0.31 18.07
C ALA A 198 -5.41 -0.60 17.07
N GLN A 199 -6.64 -0.28 16.70
CA GLN A 199 -7.41 -1.00 15.69
C GLN A 199 -6.85 -0.73 14.28
N ILE A 200 -6.54 0.52 13.94
CA ILE A 200 -5.92 0.92 12.67
C ILE A 200 -4.60 0.17 12.45
N VAL A 201 -3.71 0.15 13.46
CA VAL A 201 -2.45 -0.61 13.40
C VAL A 201 -2.67 -2.11 13.16
N GLN A 202 -3.74 -2.70 13.73
CA GLN A 202 -4.08 -4.10 13.46
C GLN A 202 -4.57 -4.29 12.02
N THR A 203 -5.33 -3.35 11.48
CA THR A 203 -5.79 -3.36 10.08
C THR A 203 -4.60 -3.28 9.12
N GLU A 204 -3.63 -2.39 9.37
CA GLU A 204 -2.42 -2.26 8.57
C GLU A 204 -1.59 -3.55 8.56
N LYS A 205 -1.38 -4.16 9.72
CA LYS A 205 -0.69 -5.46 9.83
C LYS A 205 -1.43 -6.59 9.11
N LEU A 206 -2.76 -6.53 9.09
CA LEU A 206 -3.58 -7.50 8.36
C LEU A 206 -3.45 -7.29 6.85
N ALA A 207 -3.45 -6.05 6.39
CA ALA A 207 -3.23 -5.67 5.01
C ALA A 207 -1.85 -6.12 4.51
N GLU A 208 -0.79 -5.87 5.29
CA GLU A 208 0.59 -6.30 5.00
C GLU A 208 0.69 -7.82 4.78
N GLN A 209 0.07 -8.63 5.67
CA GLN A 209 0.06 -10.10 5.55
C GLN A 209 -0.66 -10.61 4.29
N LEU A 210 -1.46 -9.76 3.65
CA LEU A 210 -2.26 -10.05 2.46
C LEU A 210 -1.74 -9.33 1.22
N SER A 211 -0.55 -8.70 1.34
CA SER A 211 0.06 -7.91 0.27
C SER A 211 -0.86 -6.81 -0.26
N ILE A 212 -1.71 -6.26 0.62
CA ILE A 212 -2.52 -5.08 0.32
C ILE A 212 -1.71 -3.86 0.74
N ASP A 213 -1.00 -3.28 -0.21
CA ASP A 213 -0.07 -2.16 -0.05
C ASP A 213 -0.69 -0.80 -0.39
N GLY A 214 -1.96 -0.79 -0.78
CA GLY A 214 -2.72 0.41 -1.14
C GLY A 214 -4.22 0.25 -0.98
N THR A 215 -4.93 1.35 -1.18
CA THR A 215 -6.39 1.42 -1.07
C THR A 215 -7.05 1.83 -2.39
N PRO A 216 -8.25 1.32 -2.71
CA PRO A 216 -8.96 0.28 -2.00
C PRO A 216 -8.36 -1.10 -2.24
N GLY A 217 -8.48 -1.99 -1.25
CA GLY A 217 -8.26 -3.42 -1.39
C GLY A 217 -9.52 -4.18 -0.99
N PHE A 218 -9.92 -5.20 -1.75
CA PHE A 218 -11.09 -6.01 -1.39
C PHE A 218 -10.72 -7.48 -1.26
N ILE A 219 -11.38 -8.16 -0.32
CA ILE A 219 -11.30 -9.61 -0.17
C ILE A 219 -12.71 -10.19 -0.23
N VAL A 220 -12.91 -11.17 -1.13
CA VAL A 220 -14.17 -11.89 -1.29
C VAL A 220 -13.87 -13.39 -1.41
N GLY A 221 -14.20 -14.14 -0.38
CA GLY A 221 -13.80 -15.55 -0.31
C GLY A 221 -12.27 -15.69 -0.40
N ASP A 222 -11.76 -16.40 -1.41
CA ASP A 222 -10.32 -16.58 -1.63
C ASP A 222 -9.74 -15.61 -2.67
N THR A 223 -10.50 -14.60 -3.07
CA THR A 223 -10.09 -13.61 -4.06
C THR A 223 -9.65 -12.32 -3.37
N ILE A 224 -8.42 -11.89 -3.64
CA ILE A 224 -7.88 -10.58 -3.26
C ILE A 224 -7.93 -9.70 -4.50
N ILE A 225 -8.46 -8.49 -4.36
CA ILE A 225 -8.62 -7.51 -5.43
C ILE A 225 -7.91 -6.24 -5.01
N HIS A 226 -6.99 -5.77 -5.83
CA HIS A 226 -6.26 -4.51 -5.63
C HIS A 226 -6.89 -3.41 -6.49
N GLY A 227 -7.12 -2.25 -5.90
CA GLY A 227 -7.67 -1.08 -6.60
C GLY A 227 -9.19 -1.12 -6.79
N GLU A 228 -9.67 -0.26 -7.69
CA GLU A 228 -11.09 0.09 -7.85
C GLU A 228 -11.82 -0.69 -8.96
N ASP A 229 -11.40 -1.92 -9.28
CA ASP A 229 -12.04 -2.75 -10.30
C ASP A 229 -13.40 -3.28 -9.80
N PHE A 230 -14.43 -2.52 -10.10
CA PHE A 230 -15.81 -2.84 -9.68
C PHE A 230 -16.37 -4.10 -10.34
N ASP A 231 -16.01 -4.36 -11.59
CA ASP A 231 -16.51 -5.52 -12.32
C ASP A 231 -15.88 -6.81 -11.76
N GLN A 232 -14.59 -6.75 -11.40
CA GLN A 232 -13.92 -7.84 -10.70
C GLN A 232 -14.53 -8.08 -9.31
N LEU A 233 -14.89 -7.01 -8.58
CA LEU A 233 -15.55 -7.13 -7.28
C LEU A 233 -16.92 -7.85 -7.41
N VAL A 234 -17.75 -7.46 -8.37
CA VAL A 234 -19.06 -8.09 -8.62
C VAL A 234 -18.88 -9.56 -9.02
N ALA A 235 -17.95 -9.85 -9.92
CA ALA A 235 -17.65 -11.22 -10.35
C ALA A 235 -17.17 -12.10 -9.19
N ALA A 236 -16.32 -11.57 -8.29
CA ALA A 236 -15.86 -12.29 -7.10
C ALA A 236 -17.02 -12.59 -6.13
N ILE A 237 -17.93 -11.66 -5.92
CA ILE A 237 -19.15 -11.86 -5.11
C ILE A 237 -20.01 -12.97 -5.70
N ASP A 238 -20.31 -12.94 -7.01
CA ASP A 238 -21.13 -13.93 -7.66
C ASP A 238 -20.48 -15.33 -7.63
N LYS A 239 -19.16 -15.40 -7.83
CA LYS A 239 -18.38 -16.64 -7.68
C LYS A 239 -18.42 -17.19 -6.26
N ALA A 240 -18.32 -16.34 -5.24
CA ALA A 240 -18.39 -16.76 -3.84
C ALA A 240 -19.78 -17.25 -3.47
N LYS A 241 -20.84 -16.60 -3.98
CA LYS A 241 -22.24 -17.05 -3.80
C LYS A 241 -22.52 -18.41 -4.40
N ALA A 242 -21.92 -18.72 -5.54
CA ALA A 242 -22.11 -20.02 -6.20
C ALA A 242 -21.48 -21.19 -5.41
N LYS A 243 -20.60 -20.89 -4.42
CA LYS A 243 -19.92 -21.89 -3.56
C LYS A 243 -20.53 -21.99 -2.15
N ALA A 244 -21.39 -21.05 -1.74
CA ALA A 244 -21.99 -20.94 -0.40
C ALA A 244 -23.35 -21.63 -0.32
#